data_e7dc5b072814349c0a08573e2a3d07c0
#
_entry.id   e7dc5b072814349c0a08573e2a3d07c0
#
_cell.length_a   1.000
_cell.length_b   1.000
_cell.length_c   1.000
_cell.angle_alpha   90.00
_cell.angle_beta   90.00
_cell.angle_gamma   90.00
#
_symmetry.space_group_name_H-M   'P 1'
#
loop_
_entity.id
_entity.type
_entity.pdbx_description
1 polymer ?
#
loop_
_entity_poly.entity_id
_entity_poly.type
_entity_poly.pdbx_seq_one_letter_code
_entity_poly.pdbx_strand_id
1 'polypeptide(L)'
;MAPDAIARLGSRLPEGATIVSATNGKTTTASMIAAALRAAGRPPVHNRAGSNMTWGVATALLEQTGEEGLFEVDEAWLPRVADDLDPRIVVLGNLFRDQLDRYGELEHIADEWAAAVAKHAGATGFVLNADDPLIADLGRDAELARRPGVTYFGIEDPSQALPELQHAFDAKYCRRCGAPYEYERAFVGHLGHYRCPSCGADRPAPDVAATRIELEGMRGSRAQVRTPDGEVELRLRIPGLYNVYNALAALAAAQRLGLALPEAARAMEEMRAVFGRVETVRVAGKDLSMLLIK
;
A
#
# COMPACT_ATOMS: atom_id res chain seq x y z
N MET A 1 13.07 22.67 12.29
CA MET A 1 11.87 22.89 11.44
C MET A 1 10.79 23.52 12.32
N ALA A 2 10.06 24.52 11.82
CA ALA A 2 8.90 25.03 12.56
C ALA A 2 7.88 23.90 12.78
N PRO A 3 7.26 23.78 13.96
CA PRO A 3 6.35 22.67 14.27
C PRO A 3 5.17 22.51 13.31
N ASP A 4 4.73 23.59 12.69
CA ASP A 4 3.60 23.71 11.76
C ASP A 4 4.01 23.75 10.26
N ALA A 5 5.28 23.49 9.95
CA ALA A 5 5.81 23.68 8.60
C ALA A 5 5.08 22.81 7.56
N ILE A 6 4.81 21.53 7.87
CA ILE A 6 4.12 20.61 6.97
C ILE A 6 2.69 21.08 6.74
N ALA A 7 1.97 21.43 7.79
CA ALA A 7 0.59 21.90 7.68
C ALA A 7 0.47 23.18 6.82
N ARG A 8 1.36 24.17 7.03
CA ARG A 8 1.38 25.42 6.26
C ARG A 8 1.77 25.21 4.80
N LEU A 9 2.70 24.29 4.53
CA LEU A 9 3.11 23.98 3.16
C LEU A 9 2.06 23.09 2.46
N GLY A 10 1.49 22.13 3.17
CA GLY A 10 0.45 21.23 2.68
C GLY A 10 -0.84 21.99 2.31
N SER A 11 -1.18 23.06 3.02
CA SER A 11 -2.34 23.90 2.67
C SER A 11 -2.24 24.60 1.30
N ARG A 12 -1.09 24.54 0.64
CA ARG A 12 -0.90 25.03 -0.74
C ARG A 12 -1.32 24.01 -1.81
N LEU A 13 -1.70 22.79 -1.41
CA LEU A 13 -2.14 21.72 -2.31
C LEU A 13 -3.68 21.76 -2.40
N PRO A 14 -4.27 22.40 -3.42
CA PRO A 14 -5.73 22.54 -3.52
C PRO A 14 -6.46 21.20 -3.68
N GLU A 15 -5.81 20.20 -4.28
CA GLU A 15 -6.33 18.84 -4.45
C GLU A 15 -6.01 17.93 -3.26
N GLY A 16 -5.37 18.47 -2.21
CA GLY A 16 -4.99 17.74 -1.01
C GLY A 16 -3.81 16.79 -1.18
N ALA A 17 -3.65 15.86 -0.25
CA ALA A 17 -2.54 14.92 -0.23
C ALA A 17 -3.01 13.47 -0.14
N THR A 18 -2.23 12.58 -0.75
CA THR A 18 -2.28 11.12 -0.59
C THR A 18 -1.07 10.67 0.19
N ILE A 19 -1.28 9.89 1.26
CA ILE A 19 -0.21 9.25 2.03
C ILE A 19 -0.16 7.76 1.70
N VAL A 20 1.04 7.20 1.53
CA VAL A 20 1.29 5.77 1.36
C VAL A 20 2.18 5.28 2.48
N SER A 21 1.71 4.30 3.26
CA SER A 21 2.50 3.64 4.29
C SER A 21 2.35 2.12 4.26
N ALA A 22 3.40 1.42 4.62
CA ALA A 22 3.47 -0.04 4.71
C ALA A 22 4.86 -0.42 5.25
N THR A 23 5.04 -1.58 5.82
CA THR A 23 6.39 -2.08 6.12
C THR A 23 7.16 -2.32 4.82
N ASN A 24 6.53 -2.99 3.85
CA ASN A 24 7.14 -3.28 2.56
C ASN A 24 6.33 -2.70 1.40
N GLY A 25 7.04 -2.21 0.36
CA GLY A 25 6.41 -1.77 -0.89
C GLY A 25 6.02 -0.30 -0.96
N LYS A 26 6.19 0.51 0.09
CA LYS A 26 5.87 1.95 0.13
C LYS A 26 6.33 2.70 -1.13
N THR A 27 7.62 2.65 -1.41
CA THR A 27 8.25 3.37 -2.53
C THR A 27 7.71 2.90 -3.88
N THR A 28 7.50 1.60 -4.05
CA THR A 28 6.96 1.03 -5.30
C THR A 28 5.52 1.47 -5.50
N THR A 29 4.68 1.35 -4.47
CA THR A 29 3.26 1.77 -4.52
C THR A 29 3.15 3.27 -4.81
N ALA A 30 3.89 4.12 -4.09
CA ALA A 30 3.90 5.56 -4.32
C ALA A 30 4.39 5.91 -5.74
N SER A 31 5.41 5.20 -6.24
CA SER A 31 5.89 5.41 -7.62
C SER A 31 4.85 5.01 -8.67
N MET A 32 4.08 3.93 -8.44
CA MET A 32 2.97 3.52 -9.31
C MET A 32 1.84 4.55 -9.33
N ILE A 33 1.44 5.06 -8.17
CA ILE A 33 0.44 6.14 -8.07
C ILE A 33 0.96 7.40 -8.78
N ALA A 34 2.24 7.77 -8.57
CA ALA A 34 2.84 8.91 -9.24
C ALA A 34 2.89 8.76 -10.77
N ALA A 35 3.11 7.55 -11.28
CA ALA A 35 3.08 7.26 -12.71
C ALA A 35 1.66 7.46 -13.28
N ALA A 36 0.64 6.93 -12.58
CA ALA A 36 -0.75 7.09 -12.97
C ALA A 36 -1.19 8.57 -12.96
N LEU A 37 -0.83 9.32 -11.93
CA LEU A 37 -1.12 10.77 -11.85
C LEU A 37 -0.45 11.55 -12.97
N ARG A 38 0.83 11.26 -13.28
CA ARG A 38 1.53 11.92 -14.42
C ARG A 38 0.89 11.59 -15.75
N ALA A 39 0.48 10.35 -15.97
CA ALA A 39 -0.22 9.94 -17.19
C ALA A 39 -1.56 10.68 -17.36
N ALA A 40 -2.22 11.00 -16.26
CA ALA A 40 -3.43 11.83 -16.24
C ALA A 40 -3.16 13.35 -16.31
N GLY A 41 -1.90 13.78 -16.51
CA GLY A 41 -1.54 15.21 -16.55
C GLY A 41 -1.52 15.91 -15.18
N ARG A 42 -1.51 15.15 -14.10
CA ARG A 42 -1.55 15.61 -12.68
C ARG A 42 -0.25 15.24 -11.95
N PRO A 43 0.91 15.83 -12.26
CA PRO A 43 2.17 15.49 -11.60
C PRO A 43 2.13 15.88 -10.12
N PRO A 44 2.32 14.92 -9.18
CA PRO A 44 2.23 15.23 -7.76
C PRO A 44 3.53 15.82 -7.22
N VAL A 45 3.40 16.62 -6.15
CA VAL A 45 4.50 16.90 -5.21
C VAL A 45 4.81 15.61 -4.48
N HIS A 46 6.04 15.09 -4.61
CA HIS A 46 6.37 13.73 -4.17
C HIS A 46 7.76 13.65 -3.53
N ASN A 47 7.85 13.08 -2.32
CA ASN A 47 9.10 12.87 -1.60
C ASN A 47 9.86 11.64 -2.15
N ARG A 48 10.65 11.84 -3.21
CA ARG A 48 11.46 10.78 -3.82
C ARG A 48 12.62 10.35 -2.91
N ALA A 49 13.26 9.25 -3.28
CA ALA A 49 14.50 8.75 -2.69
C ALA A 49 14.42 8.23 -1.25
N GLY A 50 13.26 7.68 -0.82
CA GLY A 50 13.12 7.01 0.48
C GLY A 50 13.21 7.95 1.68
N SER A 51 13.05 9.26 1.48
CA SER A 51 12.96 10.23 2.57
C SER A 51 11.53 10.29 3.11
N ASN A 52 11.16 9.27 3.90
CA ASN A 52 9.80 8.93 4.31
C ASN A 52 9.41 9.44 5.72
N MET A 53 10.19 10.35 6.28
CA MET A 53 9.91 11.00 7.56
C MET A 53 9.43 12.45 7.34
N THR A 54 9.05 13.14 8.41
CA THR A 54 8.52 14.52 8.37
C THR A 54 9.39 15.49 7.57
N TRP A 55 10.72 15.41 7.72
CA TRP A 55 11.62 16.30 6.96
C TRP A 55 11.63 16.03 5.47
N GLY A 56 11.47 14.77 5.03
CA GLY A 56 11.35 14.43 3.60
C GLY A 56 10.08 14.98 2.97
N VAL A 57 8.96 14.88 3.69
CA VAL A 57 7.68 15.51 3.29
C VAL A 57 7.84 17.02 3.21
N ALA A 58 8.41 17.66 4.24
CA ALA A 58 8.62 19.11 4.25
C ALA A 58 9.55 19.57 3.13
N THR A 59 10.64 18.83 2.85
CA THR A 59 11.56 19.14 1.75
C THR A 59 10.84 19.07 0.39
N ALA A 60 10.06 18.02 0.15
CA ALA A 60 9.30 17.92 -1.09
C ALA A 60 8.32 19.09 -1.27
N LEU A 61 7.61 19.47 -0.20
CA LEU A 61 6.69 20.61 -0.20
C LEU A 61 7.39 21.98 -0.38
N LEU A 62 8.66 22.10 -0.01
CA LEU A 62 9.45 23.31 -0.20
C LEU A 62 10.04 23.42 -1.60
N GLU A 63 10.51 22.30 -2.16
CA GLU A 63 11.28 22.27 -3.42
C GLU A 63 10.42 22.11 -4.66
N GLN A 64 9.19 21.58 -4.51
CA GLN A 64 8.31 21.28 -5.62
C GLN A 64 7.03 22.12 -5.54
N THR A 65 6.43 22.33 -6.70
CA THR A 65 5.12 22.97 -6.85
C THR A 65 4.17 22.00 -7.54
N GLY A 66 2.91 21.98 -7.14
CA GLY A 66 1.88 21.10 -7.70
C GLY A 66 0.55 21.34 -7.03
N GLU A 67 -0.50 20.76 -7.60
CA GLU A 67 -1.87 20.89 -7.08
C GLU A 67 -2.20 19.82 -6.05
N GLU A 68 -1.53 18.65 -6.12
CA GLU A 68 -1.73 17.55 -5.19
C GLU A 68 -0.40 16.97 -4.68
N GLY A 69 -0.44 16.42 -3.46
CA GLY A 69 0.69 15.76 -2.82
C GLY A 69 0.57 14.23 -2.86
N LEU A 70 1.70 13.55 -2.99
CA LEU A 70 1.80 12.12 -2.81
C LEU A 70 3.03 11.82 -1.96
N PHE A 71 2.81 11.36 -0.74
CA PHE A 71 3.90 11.17 0.21
C PHE A 71 4.01 9.73 0.68
N GLU A 72 5.20 9.15 0.49
CA GLU A 72 5.64 7.94 1.18
C GLU A 72 5.96 8.31 2.62
N VAL A 73 5.35 7.63 3.60
CA VAL A 73 5.54 7.91 5.02
C VAL A 73 5.87 6.62 5.77
N ASP A 74 6.90 6.69 6.59
CA ASP A 74 7.30 5.61 7.49
C ASP A 74 6.21 5.31 8.52
N GLU A 75 6.12 4.07 8.98
CA GLU A 75 5.05 3.56 9.82
C GLU A 75 4.88 4.37 11.11
N ALA A 76 5.99 4.67 11.77
CA ALA A 76 5.98 5.42 13.04
C ALA A 76 5.64 6.91 12.85
N TRP A 77 5.80 7.44 11.64
CA TRP A 77 5.55 8.85 11.34
C TRP A 77 4.15 9.10 10.74
N LEU A 78 3.43 8.04 10.36
CA LEU A 78 2.11 8.16 9.74
C LEU A 78 1.13 9.01 10.57
N PRO A 79 0.93 8.78 11.89
CA PRO A 79 -0.03 9.55 12.66
C PRO A 79 0.28 11.05 12.65
N ARG A 80 1.55 11.38 12.83
CA ARG A 80 2.01 12.77 12.85
C ARG A 80 1.86 13.47 11.51
N VAL A 81 2.26 12.80 10.42
CA VAL A 81 2.15 13.40 9.07
C VAL A 81 0.70 13.52 8.63
N ALA A 82 -0.15 12.56 9.00
CA ALA A 82 -1.59 12.65 8.75
C ALA A 82 -2.23 13.83 9.49
N ASP A 83 -1.85 14.06 10.74
CA ASP A 83 -2.32 15.21 11.51
C ASP A 83 -1.89 16.55 10.88
N ASP A 84 -0.67 16.63 10.38
CA ASP A 84 -0.14 17.84 9.79
C ASP A 84 -0.69 18.13 8.37
N LEU A 85 -1.04 17.09 7.58
CA LEU A 85 -1.48 17.23 6.18
C LEU A 85 -2.99 17.18 5.99
N ASP A 86 -3.75 16.59 6.93
CA ASP A 86 -5.17 16.26 6.77
C ASP A 86 -5.45 15.60 5.39
N PRO A 87 -4.93 14.38 5.17
CA PRO A 87 -4.83 13.80 3.84
C PRO A 87 -6.20 13.45 3.27
N ARG A 88 -6.38 13.65 1.96
CA ARG A 88 -7.56 13.20 1.22
C ARG A 88 -7.65 11.67 1.15
N ILE A 89 -6.50 10.99 1.00
CA ILE A 89 -6.42 9.53 0.90
C ILE A 89 -5.23 9.03 1.71
N VAL A 90 -5.43 7.92 2.43
CA VAL A 90 -4.37 7.14 3.08
C VAL A 90 -4.39 5.72 2.55
N VAL A 91 -3.27 5.27 2.02
CA VAL A 91 -3.04 3.91 1.49
C VAL A 91 -2.18 3.14 2.48
N LEU A 92 -2.71 2.06 3.03
CA LEU A 92 -2.03 1.18 3.98
C LEU A 92 -1.85 -0.21 3.37
N GLY A 93 -0.59 -0.57 3.08
CA GLY A 93 -0.25 -1.77 2.33
C GLY A 93 -0.17 -3.03 3.18
N ASN A 94 0.70 -3.03 4.16
CA ASN A 94 0.96 -4.19 5.02
C ASN A 94 1.72 -3.78 6.28
N LEU A 95 1.63 -4.64 7.32
CA LEU A 95 2.42 -4.54 8.53
C LEU A 95 3.15 -5.86 8.78
N PHE A 96 4.44 -5.89 8.50
CA PHE A 96 5.34 -7.01 8.79
C PHE A 96 6.28 -6.67 9.92
N ARG A 97 6.69 -7.66 10.68
CA ARG A 97 7.76 -7.51 11.67
C ARG A 97 9.08 -7.27 10.92
N ASP A 98 9.74 -6.16 11.18
CA ASP A 98 11.08 -5.90 10.63
C ASP A 98 12.11 -6.75 11.41
N GLN A 99 13.26 -7.10 10.77
CA GLN A 99 14.32 -7.92 11.37
C GLN A 99 14.97 -7.27 12.62
N LEU A 100 14.80 -5.96 12.79
CA LEU A 100 15.27 -5.20 13.94
C LEU A 100 14.17 -4.93 14.97
N ASP A 101 13.02 -5.56 14.78
CA ASP A 101 11.83 -5.31 15.58
C ASP A 101 12.03 -5.70 17.05
N ARG A 102 11.63 -4.83 17.93
CA ARG A 102 11.52 -5.06 19.36
C ARG A 102 10.17 -5.69 19.64
N TYR A 103 10.12 -6.60 20.58
CA TYR A 103 8.89 -7.28 21.00
C TYR A 103 7.75 -6.27 21.28
N GLY A 104 6.63 -6.41 20.54
CA GLY A 104 5.44 -5.57 20.71
C GLY A 104 5.37 -4.34 19.80
N GLU A 105 6.36 -4.07 18.96
CA GLU A 105 6.37 -2.89 18.10
C GLU A 105 5.29 -2.96 17.01
N LEU A 106 5.01 -4.15 16.45
CA LEU A 106 4.01 -4.35 15.41
C LEU A 106 2.59 -4.04 15.91
N GLU A 107 2.22 -4.57 17.05
CA GLU A 107 0.92 -4.32 17.68
C GLU A 107 0.77 -2.84 18.09
N HIS A 108 1.84 -2.23 18.56
CA HIS A 108 1.85 -0.82 18.91
C HIS A 108 1.65 0.07 17.66
N ILE A 109 2.36 -0.19 16.57
CA ILE A 109 2.16 0.51 15.29
C ILE A 109 0.71 0.33 14.81
N ALA A 110 0.16 -0.87 14.89
CA ALA A 110 -1.23 -1.13 14.51
C ALA A 110 -2.23 -0.34 15.38
N ASP A 111 -1.94 -0.16 16.68
CA ASP A 111 -2.76 0.64 17.58
C ASP A 111 -2.68 2.14 17.28
N GLU A 112 -1.49 2.65 17.00
CA GLU A 112 -1.29 4.05 16.58
C GLU A 112 -2.01 4.33 15.25
N TRP A 113 -1.92 3.39 14.28
CA TRP A 113 -2.63 3.51 13.02
C TRP A 113 -4.15 3.47 13.20
N ALA A 114 -4.66 2.62 14.09
CA ALA A 114 -6.09 2.60 14.40
C ALA A 114 -6.57 3.93 14.97
N ALA A 115 -5.82 4.51 15.90
CA ALA A 115 -6.14 5.82 16.46
C ALA A 115 -6.11 6.92 15.38
N ALA A 116 -5.11 6.92 14.49
CA ALA A 116 -5.03 7.86 13.37
C ALA A 116 -6.18 7.69 12.39
N VAL A 117 -6.52 6.45 12.00
CA VAL A 117 -7.64 6.14 11.10
C VAL A 117 -8.97 6.60 11.72
N ALA A 118 -9.21 6.32 12.98
CA ALA A 118 -10.42 6.75 13.69
C ALA A 118 -10.52 8.30 13.77
N LYS A 119 -9.40 8.97 13.99
CA LYS A 119 -9.35 10.44 14.07
C LYS A 119 -9.71 11.12 12.75
N HIS A 120 -9.26 10.56 11.63
CA HIS A 120 -9.49 11.10 10.28
C HIS A 120 -10.72 10.49 9.60
N ALA A 121 -11.48 9.62 10.27
CA ALA A 121 -12.70 9.03 9.75
C ALA A 121 -13.72 10.12 9.34
N GLY A 122 -14.33 9.97 8.16
CA GLY A 122 -15.31 10.93 7.65
C GLY A 122 -14.73 12.06 6.78
N ALA A 123 -13.42 12.36 6.88
CA ALA A 123 -12.72 13.33 6.02
C ALA A 123 -11.80 12.62 5.01
N THR A 124 -11.08 11.61 5.45
CA THR A 124 -10.10 10.86 4.68
C THR A 124 -10.68 9.58 4.08
N GLY A 125 -10.35 9.29 2.83
CA GLY A 125 -10.59 7.98 2.20
C GLY A 125 -9.45 7.02 2.49
N PHE A 126 -9.76 5.78 2.88
CA PHE A 126 -8.75 4.77 3.18
C PHE A 126 -8.70 3.68 2.10
N VAL A 127 -7.49 3.32 1.69
CA VAL A 127 -7.21 2.18 0.81
C VAL A 127 -6.45 1.16 1.63
N LEU A 128 -7.07 0.01 1.91
CA LEU A 128 -6.60 -0.96 2.90
C LEU A 128 -6.42 -2.35 2.26
N ASN A 129 -5.37 -3.06 2.67
CA ASN A 129 -5.15 -4.43 2.25
C ASN A 129 -6.12 -5.38 3.00
N ALA A 130 -7.02 -6.03 2.26
CA ALA A 130 -7.95 -7.01 2.80
C ALA A 130 -7.25 -8.27 3.34
N ASP A 131 -6.10 -8.62 2.74
CA ASP A 131 -5.38 -9.84 3.03
C ASP A 131 -4.47 -9.75 4.26
N ASP A 132 -4.24 -8.53 4.77
CA ASP A 132 -3.51 -8.30 6.01
C ASP A 132 -4.50 -8.10 7.17
N PRO A 133 -4.57 -9.03 8.16
CA PRO A 133 -5.51 -8.92 9.28
C PRO A 133 -5.37 -7.63 10.10
N LEU A 134 -4.15 -7.11 10.25
CA LEU A 134 -3.88 -5.89 11.01
C LEU A 134 -4.37 -4.65 10.26
N ILE A 135 -4.17 -4.62 8.95
CA ILE A 135 -4.62 -3.51 8.08
C ILE A 135 -6.13 -3.57 7.86
N ALA A 136 -6.66 -4.74 7.54
CA ALA A 136 -8.09 -4.90 7.29
C ALA A 136 -8.95 -4.54 8.50
N ASP A 137 -8.46 -4.82 9.71
CA ASP A 137 -9.16 -4.49 10.97
C ASP A 137 -9.35 -2.99 11.17
N LEU A 138 -8.45 -2.16 10.65
CA LEU A 138 -8.54 -0.70 10.72
C LEU A 138 -9.80 -0.14 10.05
N GLY A 139 -10.27 -0.79 8.99
CA GLY A 139 -11.44 -0.37 8.23
C GLY A 139 -12.79 -0.92 8.74
N ARG A 140 -12.80 -1.68 9.83
CA ARG A 140 -14.02 -2.33 10.37
C ARG A 140 -14.84 -1.42 11.28
N ASP A 141 -14.36 -0.24 11.60
CA ASP A 141 -15.12 0.70 12.39
C ASP A 141 -16.36 1.19 11.62
N ALA A 142 -17.51 1.20 12.27
CA ALA A 142 -18.78 1.60 11.67
C ALA A 142 -18.77 3.06 11.14
N GLU A 143 -17.94 3.92 11.69
CA GLU A 143 -17.79 5.30 11.21
C GLU A 143 -17.08 5.37 9.86
N LEU A 144 -16.15 4.44 9.58
CA LEU A 144 -15.46 4.33 8.29
C LEU A 144 -16.35 3.79 7.17
N ALA A 145 -17.48 3.16 7.49
CA ALA A 145 -18.48 2.77 6.49
C ALA A 145 -19.18 3.97 5.84
N ARG A 146 -19.03 5.18 6.41
CA ARG A 146 -19.53 6.43 5.83
C ARG A 146 -18.53 6.99 4.82
N ARG A 147 -19.02 7.82 3.90
CA ARG A 147 -18.15 8.48 2.91
C ARG A 147 -17.18 9.46 3.59
N PRO A 148 -15.91 9.55 3.12
CA PRO A 148 -15.31 8.91 1.94
C PRO A 148 -15.04 7.41 2.07
N GLY A 149 -15.06 6.82 3.26
CA GLY A 149 -15.08 5.38 3.51
C GLY A 149 -13.78 4.63 3.14
N VAL A 150 -13.88 3.30 3.10
CA VAL A 150 -12.78 2.37 2.84
C VAL A 150 -12.92 1.74 1.46
N THR A 151 -11.79 1.53 0.78
CA THR A 151 -11.65 0.68 -0.40
C THR A 151 -10.67 -0.44 -0.06
N TYR A 152 -11.10 -1.68 -0.14
CA TYR A 152 -10.24 -2.83 0.10
C TYR A 152 -9.62 -3.35 -1.19
N PHE A 153 -8.35 -3.75 -1.13
CA PHE A 153 -7.68 -4.47 -2.22
C PHE A 153 -7.14 -5.81 -1.72
N GLY A 154 -6.99 -6.79 -2.62
CA GLY A 154 -6.49 -8.11 -2.26
C GLY A 154 -6.42 -9.09 -3.43
N ILE A 155 -5.98 -10.31 -3.14
CA ILE A 155 -5.85 -11.39 -4.12
C ILE A 155 -6.98 -12.40 -3.95
N GLU A 156 -7.62 -12.77 -5.07
CA GLU A 156 -8.67 -13.79 -5.15
C GLU A 156 -8.23 -15.05 -5.93
N ASP A 157 -7.03 -15.04 -6.53
CA ASP A 157 -6.52 -16.16 -7.29
C ASP A 157 -5.97 -17.29 -6.38
N PRO A 158 -6.67 -18.44 -6.27
CA PRO A 158 -6.22 -19.53 -5.41
C PRO A 158 -4.94 -20.21 -5.89
N SER A 159 -4.56 -20.04 -7.16
CA SER A 159 -3.35 -20.64 -7.72
C SER A 159 -2.07 -20.05 -7.13
N GLN A 160 -2.17 -18.89 -6.48
CA GLN A 160 -1.06 -18.21 -5.82
C GLN A 160 -0.89 -18.61 -4.35
N ALA A 161 -1.76 -19.47 -3.83
CA ALA A 161 -1.69 -19.89 -2.44
C ALA A 161 -0.39 -20.67 -2.17
N LEU A 162 0.22 -20.39 -1.03
CA LEU A 162 1.37 -21.14 -0.54
C LEU A 162 0.95 -22.61 -0.27
N PRO A 163 1.79 -23.60 -0.59
CA PRO A 163 1.45 -25.01 -0.40
C PRO A 163 1.27 -25.38 1.08
N GLU A 164 1.93 -24.66 1.96
CA GLU A 164 1.84 -24.82 3.41
C GLU A 164 1.89 -23.47 4.11
N LEU A 165 1.18 -23.36 5.24
CA LEU A 165 1.25 -22.19 6.08
C LEU A 165 2.66 -22.10 6.71
N GLN A 166 3.32 -20.98 6.56
CA GLN A 166 4.66 -20.78 7.14
C GLN A 166 4.55 -20.73 8.67
N HIS A 167 5.51 -21.34 9.39
CA HIS A 167 5.53 -21.35 10.85
C HIS A 167 5.69 -19.96 11.50
N ALA A 168 6.19 -18.98 10.75
CA ALA A 168 6.44 -17.61 11.19
C ALA A 168 5.47 -16.61 10.55
N PHE A 169 4.20 -16.63 10.98
CA PHE A 169 3.27 -15.56 10.68
C PHE A 169 3.38 -14.42 11.69
N ASP A 170 3.39 -13.18 11.23
CA ASP A 170 3.38 -12.01 12.10
C ASP A 170 1.98 -11.76 12.69
N ALA A 171 0.94 -11.90 11.89
CA ALA A 171 -0.46 -11.75 12.34
C ALA A 171 -1.10 -13.10 12.68
N LYS A 172 -0.74 -13.68 13.83
CA LYS A 172 -1.28 -14.97 14.29
C LYS A 172 -2.58 -14.83 15.06
N TYR A 173 -2.77 -13.74 15.79
CA TYR A 173 -3.84 -13.57 16.74
C TYR A 173 -4.75 -12.42 16.36
N CYS A 174 -6.04 -12.63 16.58
CA CYS A 174 -7.06 -11.62 16.36
C CYS A 174 -6.85 -10.44 17.31
N ARG A 175 -6.63 -9.25 16.75
CA ARG A 175 -6.44 -8.03 17.51
C ARG A 175 -7.62 -7.66 18.41
N ARG A 176 -8.84 -8.13 18.07
CA ARG A 176 -10.07 -7.83 18.82
C ARG A 176 -10.29 -8.73 20.04
N CYS A 177 -9.97 -10.02 19.93
CA CYS A 177 -10.30 -10.99 20.97
C CYS A 177 -9.15 -11.88 21.42
N GLY A 178 -7.97 -11.76 20.80
CA GLY A 178 -6.78 -12.55 21.13
C GLY A 178 -6.80 -14.02 20.68
N ALA A 179 -7.89 -14.48 20.04
CA ALA A 179 -7.96 -15.85 19.53
C ALA A 179 -7.07 -16.00 18.27
N PRO A 180 -6.50 -17.19 18.00
CA PRO A 180 -5.74 -17.43 16.80
C PRO A 180 -6.64 -17.32 15.55
N TYR A 181 -6.11 -16.73 14.49
CA TYR A 181 -6.77 -16.76 13.17
C TYR A 181 -6.66 -18.14 12.54
N GLU A 182 -7.71 -18.55 11.84
CA GLU A 182 -7.70 -19.67 10.89
C GLU A 182 -7.49 -19.11 9.49
N TYR A 183 -6.45 -19.62 8.80
CA TYR A 183 -6.17 -19.25 7.43
C TYR A 183 -6.65 -20.34 6.47
N GLU A 184 -7.51 -19.96 5.53
CA GLU A 184 -7.87 -20.82 4.40
C GLU A 184 -6.73 -20.88 3.38
N ARG A 185 -6.11 -19.73 3.11
CA ARG A 185 -4.99 -19.55 2.17
C ARG A 185 -4.07 -18.46 2.66
N ALA A 186 -2.77 -18.64 2.41
CA ALA A 186 -1.79 -17.58 2.54
C ALA A 186 -1.05 -17.39 1.21
N PHE A 187 -0.69 -16.17 0.88
CA PHE A 187 -0.03 -15.82 -0.40
C PHE A 187 1.41 -15.32 -0.18
N VAL A 188 1.60 -14.39 0.74
CA VAL A 188 2.92 -13.81 1.08
C VAL A 188 2.97 -13.59 2.60
N GLY A 189 3.80 -14.33 3.31
CA GLY A 189 3.83 -14.27 4.78
C GLY A 189 2.44 -14.55 5.35
N HIS A 190 1.91 -13.62 6.14
CA HIS A 190 0.59 -13.70 6.75
C HIS A 190 -0.52 -13.07 5.88
N LEU A 191 -0.21 -12.56 4.70
CA LEU A 191 -1.23 -12.03 3.79
C LEU A 191 -2.04 -13.17 3.20
N GLY A 192 -3.36 -13.15 3.34
CA GLY A 192 -4.20 -14.23 2.83
C GLY A 192 -5.66 -14.15 3.22
N HIS A 193 -6.36 -15.26 3.02
CA HIS A 193 -7.74 -15.44 3.42
C HIS A 193 -7.80 -16.03 4.82
N TYR A 194 -8.32 -15.28 5.76
CA TYR A 194 -8.35 -15.62 7.18
C TYR A 194 -9.72 -15.35 7.79
N ARG A 195 -9.97 -16.00 8.91
CA ARG A 195 -11.12 -15.72 9.80
C ARG A 195 -10.73 -15.89 11.26
N CYS A 196 -11.41 -15.16 12.13
CA CYS A 196 -11.35 -15.40 13.56
C CYS A 196 -12.52 -16.31 13.99
N PRO A 197 -12.27 -17.54 14.44
CA PRO A 197 -13.35 -18.45 14.82
C PRO A 197 -14.07 -18.02 16.10
N SER A 198 -13.49 -17.12 16.89
CA SER A 198 -14.03 -16.67 18.16
C SER A 198 -14.96 -15.47 18.07
N CYS A 199 -14.57 -14.42 17.33
CA CYS A 199 -15.35 -13.17 17.27
C CYS A 199 -15.93 -12.89 15.88
N GLY A 200 -15.68 -13.75 14.88
CA GLY A 200 -16.20 -13.59 13.53
C GLY A 200 -15.54 -12.45 12.73
N ALA A 201 -14.35 -12.00 13.12
CA ALA A 201 -13.60 -11.02 12.35
C ALA A 201 -12.96 -11.70 11.14
N ASP A 202 -13.63 -11.61 9.99
CA ASP A 202 -13.20 -12.25 8.75
C ASP A 202 -12.50 -11.27 7.82
N ARG A 203 -11.74 -11.79 6.86
CA ARG A 203 -11.21 -11.02 5.75
C ARG A 203 -12.34 -10.29 5.01
N PRO A 204 -12.29 -8.95 4.85
CA PRO A 204 -13.27 -8.25 4.03
C PRO A 204 -13.14 -8.61 2.56
N ALA A 205 -14.26 -8.59 1.82
CA ALA A 205 -14.21 -8.74 0.37
C ALA A 205 -13.50 -7.53 -0.26
N PRO A 206 -12.51 -7.74 -1.14
CA PRO A 206 -11.82 -6.63 -1.78
C PRO A 206 -12.66 -6.01 -2.91
N ASP A 207 -12.66 -4.69 -2.98
CA ASP A 207 -13.25 -3.91 -4.07
C ASP A 207 -12.37 -4.02 -5.33
N VAL A 208 -11.04 -3.97 -5.13
CA VAL A 208 -10.04 -4.12 -6.19
C VAL A 208 -9.31 -5.44 -5.98
N ALA A 209 -9.59 -6.43 -6.82
CA ALA A 209 -9.18 -7.81 -6.61
C ALA A 209 -8.44 -8.40 -7.82
N ALA A 210 -7.24 -8.96 -7.60
CA ALA A 210 -6.59 -9.78 -8.62
C ALA A 210 -7.24 -11.16 -8.66
N THR A 211 -7.97 -11.46 -9.74
CA THR A 211 -8.73 -12.71 -9.90
C THR A 211 -7.96 -13.81 -10.63
N ARG A 212 -6.94 -13.42 -11.39
CA ARG A 212 -6.00 -14.32 -12.06
C ARG A 212 -4.63 -13.66 -12.12
N ILE A 213 -3.59 -14.40 -11.77
CA ILE A 213 -2.21 -13.93 -11.75
C ILE A 213 -1.31 -14.94 -12.46
N GLU A 214 -0.46 -14.43 -13.35
CA GLU A 214 0.59 -15.19 -14.02
C GLU A 214 1.94 -14.56 -13.64
N LEU A 215 2.75 -15.30 -12.86
CA LEU A 215 4.10 -14.88 -12.52
C LEU A 215 5.07 -15.34 -13.60
N GLU A 216 5.73 -14.41 -14.28
CA GLU A 216 6.66 -14.66 -15.39
C GLU A 216 8.14 -14.70 -14.94
N GLY A 217 8.36 -15.08 -13.68
CA GLY A 217 9.70 -15.09 -13.07
C GLY A 217 10.30 -13.68 -13.07
N MET A 218 11.54 -13.54 -13.48
CA MET A 218 12.26 -12.25 -13.50
C MET A 218 11.71 -11.26 -14.55
N ARG A 219 10.85 -11.68 -15.46
CA ARG A 219 10.30 -10.80 -16.50
C ARG A 219 9.16 -9.92 -15.99
N GLY A 220 8.52 -10.33 -14.90
CA GLY A 220 7.41 -9.59 -14.31
C GLY A 220 6.21 -10.47 -13.98
N SER A 221 5.02 -9.88 -14.07
CA SER A 221 3.75 -10.57 -13.82
C SER A 221 2.60 -9.95 -14.63
N ARG A 222 1.55 -10.73 -14.84
CA ARG A 222 0.25 -10.28 -15.39
C ARG A 222 -0.84 -10.60 -14.40
N ALA A 223 -1.85 -9.75 -14.33
CA ALA A 223 -3.03 -10.01 -13.52
C ALA A 223 -4.30 -9.49 -14.19
N GLN A 224 -5.39 -10.25 -14.07
CA GLN A 224 -6.72 -9.73 -14.29
C GLN A 224 -7.23 -9.15 -12.98
N VAL A 225 -7.64 -7.90 -13.01
CA VAL A 225 -8.07 -7.17 -11.82
C VAL A 225 -9.52 -6.76 -11.98
N ARG A 226 -10.38 -7.27 -11.10
CA ARG A 226 -11.76 -6.83 -10.96
C ARG A 226 -11.78 -5.57 -10.10
N THR A 227 -12.54 -4.58 -10.55
CA THR A 227 -12.77 -3.32 -9.85
C THR A 227 -14.26 -2.98 -9.88
N PRO A 228 -14.77 -2.04 -9.07
CA PRO A 228 -16.14 -1.54 -9.18
C PRO A 228 -16.51 -0.98 -10.56
N ASP A 229 -15.53 -0.48 -11.31
CA ASP A 229 -15.73 0.12 -12.64
C ASP A 229 -15.56 -0.89 -13.80
N GLY A 230 -15.27 -2.15 -13.50
CA GLY A 230 -15.07 -3.24 -14.47
C GLY A 230 -13.73 -3.94 -14.30
N GLU A 231 -13.32 -4.68 -15.33
CA GLU A 231 -12.07 -5.44 -15.32
C GLU A 231 -10.94 -4.67 -15.99
N VAL A 232 -9.74 -4.78 -15.41
CA VAL A 232 -8.51 -4.17 -15.93
C VAL A 232 -7.41 -5.22 -16.02
N GLU A 233 -6.74 -5.30 -17.18
CA GLU A 233 -5.52 -6.09 -17.31
C GLU A 233 -4.33 -5.28 -16.77
N LEU A 234 -3.59 -5.88 -15.85
CA LEU A 234 -2.39 -5.33 -15.26
C LEU A 234 -1.17 -6.12 -15.73
N ARG A 235 -0.18 -5.42 -16.29
CA ARG A 235 1.12 -6.00 -16.67
C ARG A 235 2.21 -5.26 -15.93
N LEU A 236 3.07 -5.99 -15.25
CA LEU A 236 4.16 -5.43 -14.47
C LEU A 236 5.49 -5.99 -14.99
N ARG A 237 6.45 -5.11 -15.26
CA ARG A 237 7.84 -5.51 -15.63
C ARG A 237 8.73 -5.71 -14.43
N ILE A 238 8.14 -5.72 -13.24
CA ILE A 238 8.81 -5.98 -11.96
C ILE A 238 8.30 -7.31 -11.40
N PRO A 239 9.20 -8.20 -10.97
CA PRO A 239 8.83 -9.55 -10.57
C PRO A 239 8.23 -9.62 -9.18
N GLY A 240 7.48 -10.71 -8.92
CA GLY A 240 7.06 -11.12 -7.60
C GLY A 240 5.64 -10.71 -7.23
N LEU A 241 4.97 -11.60 -6.48
CA LEU A 241 3.59 -11.45 -6.05
C LEU A 241 3.37 -10.21 -5.17
N TYR A 242 4.37 -9.82 -4.39
CA TYR A 242 4.33 -8.59 -3.59
C TYR A 242 4.20 -7.32 -4.44
N ASN A 243 4.71 -7.32 -5.69
CA ASN A 243 4.51 -6.20 -6.60
C ASN A 243 3.10 -6.18 -7.22
N VAL A 244 2.42 -7.32 -7.29
CA VAL A 244 0.98 -7.35 -7.60
C VAL A 244 0.19 -6.65 -6.48
N TYR A 245 0.48 -6.92 -5.21
CA TYR A 245 -0.13 -6.19 -4.08
C TYR A 245 0.13 -4.68 -4.17
N ASN A 246 1.37 -4.26 -4.45
CA ASN A 246 1.71 -2.84 -4.61
C ASN A 246 0.88 -2.19 -5.73
N ALA A 247 0.69 -2.89 -6.84
CA ALA A 247 -0.10 -2.40 -7.97
C ALA A 247 -1.61 -2.38 -7.69
N LEU A 248 -2.14 -3.37 -6.94
CA LEU A 248 -3.54 -3.34 -6.49
C LEU A 248 -3.82 -2.16 -5.57
N ALA A 249 -2.91 -1.88 -4.63
CA ALA A 249 -2.99 -0.69 -3.77
C ALA A 249 -2.97 0.60 -4.61
N ALA A 250 -2.10 0.67 -5.62
CA ALA A 250 -2.01 1.82 -6.50
C ALA A 250 -3.24 1.98 -7.40
N LEU A 251 -3.83 0.90 -7.92
CA LEU A 251 -5.09 0.95 -8.68
C LEU A 251 -6.27 1.39 -7.81
N ALA A 252 -6.36 0.88 -6.58
CA ALA A 252 -7.38 1.29 -5.64
C ALA A 252 -7.25 2.79 -5.28
N ALA A 253 -6.03 3.28 -5.10
CA ALA A 253 -5.78 4.71 -4.92
C ALA A 253 -6.13 5.53 -6.18
N ALA A 254 -5.76 5.04 -7.38
CA ALA A 254 -6.08 5.67 -8.66
C ALA A 254 -7.61 5.80 -8.85
N GLN A 255 -8.37 4.77 -8.51
CA GLN A 255 -9.83 4.81 -8.54
C GLN A 255 -10.38 5.90 -7.62
N ARG A 256 -9.89 5.99 -6.38
CA ARG A 256 -10.32 7.04 -5.45
C ARG A 256 -9.91 8.45 -5.87
N LEU A 257 -8.81 8.57 -6.60
CA LEU A 257 -8.36 9.83 -7.21
C LEU A 257 -9.15 10.20 -8.48
N GLY A 258 -10.08 9.33 -8.92
CA GLY A 258 -10.88 9.54 -10.12
C GLY A 258 -10.10 9.38 -11.42
N LEU A 259 -9.01 8.59 -11.41
CA LEU A 259 -8.20 8.33 -12.60
C LEU A 259 -8.81 7.20 -13.44
N ALA A 260 -8.63 7.26 -14.76
CA ALA A 260 -8.99 6.18 -15.66
C ALA A 260 -8.12 4.95 -15.41
N LEU A 261 -8.70 3.85 -14.89
CA LEU A 261 -7.93 2.68 -14.47
C LEU A 261 -7.16 1.98 -15.59
N PRO A 262 -7.66 1.88 -16.84
CA PRO A 262 -6.86 1.32 -17.95
C PRO A 262 -5.61 2.16 -18.28
N GLU A 263 -5.67 3.47 -18.09
CA GLU A 263 -4.54 4.37 -18.29
C GLU A 263 -3.55 4.29 -17.13
N ALA A 264 -4.06 4.21 -15.91
CA ALA A 264 -3.26 3.97 -14.71
C ALA A 264 -2.49 2.64 -14.81
N ALA A 265 -3.14 1.57 -15.23
CA ALA A 265 -2.51 0.25 -15.41
C ALA A 265 -1.40 0.30 -16.49
N ARG A 266 -1.64 0.97 -17.62
CA ARG A 266 -0.61 1.18 -18.66
C ARG A 266 0.58 1.99 -18.16
N ALA A 267 0.34 3.04 -17.38
CA ALA A 267 1.42 3.82 -16.77
C ALA A 267 2.27 2.99 -15.79
N MET A 268 1.66 2.06 -15.07
CA MET A 268 2.37 1.12 -14.20
C MET A 268 3.18 0.08 -14.99
N GLU A 269 2.73 -0.36 -16.16
CA GLU A 269 3.47 -1.28 -17.05
C GLU A 269 4.81 -0.70 -17.50
N GLU A 270 4.88 0.59 -17.73
CA GLU A 270 6.11 1.27 -18.18
C GLU A 270 7.16 1.41 -17.07
N MET A 271 6.78 1.17 -15.83
CA MET A 271 7.69 1.27 -14.69
C MET A 271 8.73 0.15 -14.71
N ARG A 272 9.96 0.56 -14.40
CA ARG A 272 11.06 -0.36 -14.07
C ARG A 272 11.23 -0.42 -12.57
N ALA A 273 11.92 -1.46 -12.11
CA ALA A 273 12.27 -1.55 -10.69
C ALA A 273 12.93 -0.26 -10.19
N VAL A 274 12.48 0.20 -9.02
CA VAL A 274 13.12 1.35 -8.36
C VAL A 274 14.55 0.97 -8.03
N PHE A 275 15.48 1.89 -8.25
CA PHE A 275 16.92 1.72 -8.01
C PHE A 275 17.21 0.98 -6.69
N GLY A 276 18.12 -0.01 -6.73
CA GLY A 276 18.55 -0.79 -5.57
C GLY A 276 17.64 -1.97 -5.17
N ARG A 277 16.56 -2.29 -5.94
CA ARG A 277 15.68 -3.43 -5.59
C ARG A 277 15.76 -4.60 -6.58
N VAL A 278 15.82 -4.32 -7.86
CA VAL A 278 16.12 -5.29 -8.92
C VAL A 278 16.96 -4.57 -9.95
N GLU A 279 18.22 -4.93 -10.07
CA GLU A 279 19.10 -4.36 -11.07
C GLU A 279 19.67 -5.45 -11.96
N THR A 280 19.65 -5.25 -13.27
CA THR A 280 20.36 -6.11 -14.21
C THR A 280 21.49 -5.32 -14.82
N VAL A 281 22.71 -5.78 -14.57
CA VAL A 281 23.95 -5.19 -15.09
C VAL A 281 24.60 -6.16 -16.05
N ARG A 282 25.01 -5.70 -17.23
CA ARG A 282 25.73 -6.52 -18.17
C ARG A 282 27.23 -6.50 -17.87
N VAL A 283 27.77 -7.64 -17.47
CA VAL A 283 29.19 -7.82 -17.12
C VAL A 283 29.78 -8.94 -17.97
N ALA A 284 30.84 -8.63 -18.72
CA ALA A 284 31.53 -9.60 -19.56
C ALA A 284 30.62 -10.41 -20.51
N GLY A 285 29.60 -9.74 -21.08
CA GLY A 285 28.64 -10.33 -22.01
C GLY A 285 27.53 -11.15 -21.38
N LYS A 286 27.46 -11.24 -20.04
CA LYS A 286 26.42 -11.91 -19.27
C LYS A 286 25.55 -10.90 -18.54
N ASP A 287 24.26 -11.18 -18.44
CA ASP A 287 23.33 -10.39 -17.65
C ASP A 287 23.37 -10.88 -16.20
N LEU A 288 23.78 -10.00 -15.29
CA LEU A 288 23.78 -10.23 -13.84
C LEU A 288 22.58 -9.51 -13.23
N SER A 289 21.64 -10.27 -12.67
CA SER A 289 20.50 -9.69 -11.94
C SER A 289 20.77 -9.70 -10.45
N MET A 290 20.73 -8.52 -9.83
CA MET A 290 20.88 -8.34 -8.39
C MET A 290 19.50 -8.08 -7.79
N LEU A 291 19.14 -8.88 -6.78
CA LEU A 291 17.89 -8.76 -6.03
C LEU A 291 18.21 -8.40 -4.58
N LEU A 292 17.64 -7.30 -4.11
CA LEU A 292 17.66 -6.99 -2.68
C LEU A 292 16.54 -7.78 -2.01
N ILE A 293 16.88 -8.75 -1.19
CA ILE A 293 15.96 -9.51 -0.33
C ILE A 293 16.07 -8.90 1.07
N LYS A 294 14.92 -8.45 1.61
CA LYS A 294 14.80 -8.02 3.01
C LYS A 294 14.35 -9.17 3.89
#